data_7bae8ae08a5ceac0b932b47d91bb55a1
#
_entry.id   7bae8ae08a5ceac0b932b47d91bb55a1
#
_cell.length_a   1.000
_cell.length_b   1.000
_cell.length_c   1.000
_cell.angle_alpha   90.00
_cell.angle_beta   90.00
_cell.angle_gamma   90.00
#
_symmetry.space_group_name_H-M   'P 1'
#
loop_
_entity.id
_entity.type
_entity.pdbx_description
1 polymer ?
#
loop_
_entity_poly.entity_id
_entity_poly.type
_entity_poly.pdbx_seq_one_letter_code
_entity_poly.pdbx_strand_id
1 'polypeptide(L)'
;HTGTGIGLALTKGIIELHHGNIDVSSELGEGTTFRIHLMTGKEHFTNDQICTNSNTSCSNEVTNLNLVYQQPLEQEKENIDNESIPKEGKYKILIVEDNDSLREMLVNIFKSLYTVITAVNGKEGLEKTCSEMPHIVISDIIMPEMSGTELCLAIKQNFDTCHIPVVLLTAKTT
;
A
#
# COMPACT_ATOMS: atom_id res chain seq x y z
N HIS A 1 19.28 -10.48 -11.98
CA HIS A 1 18.50 -9.75 -10.94
C HIS A 1 17.52 -8.84 -11.65
N THR A 2 16.24 -9.18 -11.62
CA THR A 2 15.15 -8.32 -12.11
C THR A 2 14.55 -7.60 -10.92
N GLY A 3 14.90 -6.32 -10.73
CA GLY A 3 14.24 -5.47 -9.74
C GLY A 3 12.78 -5.23 -10.12
N THR A 4 11.90 -5.11 -9.14
CA THR A 4 10.45 -4.89 -9.35
C THR A 4 10.10 -3.51 -9.92
N GLY A 5 11.08 -2.60 -10.07
CA GLY A 5 10.86 -1.23 -10.52
C GLY A 5 10.17 -0.30 -9.50
N ILE A 6 9.59 -0.87 -8.43
CA ILE A 6 8.80 -0.11 -7.43
C ILE A 6 9.68 0.85 -6.63
N GLY A 7 10.92 0.44 -6.29
CA GLY A 7 11.83 1.26 -5.48
C GLY A 7 12.12 2.63 -6.11
N LEU A 8 12.44 2.67 -7.40
CA LEU A 8 12.73 3.92 -8.09
C LEU A 8 11.47 4.79 -8.29
N ALA A 9 10.32 4.15 -8.55
CA ALA A 9 9.04 4.85 -8.64
C ALA A 9 8.66 5.50 -7.30
N LEU A 10 8.85 4.78 -6.18
CA LEU A 10 8.65 5.31 -4.83
C LEU A 10 9.62 6.46 -4.53
N THR A 11 10.91 6.31 -4.84
CA THR A 11 11.92 7.34 -4.66
C THR A 11 11.55 8.60 -5.45
N LYS A 12 11.11 8.46 -6.70
CA LYS A 12 10.64 9.58 -7.52
C LYS A 12 9.45 10.27 -6.86
N GLY A 13 8.43 9.53 -6.41
CA GLY A 13 7.27 10.09 -5.73
C GLY A 13 7.63 10.87 -4.47
N ILE A 14 8.56 10.36 -3.65
CA ILE A 14 9.03 11.06 -2.45
C ILE A 14 9.73 12.39 -2.83
N ILE A 15 10.58 12.37 -3.84
CA ILE A 15 11.29 13.56 -4.30
C ILE A 15 10.32 14.62 -4.85
N GLU A 16 9.32 14.20 -5.63
CA GLU A 16 8.27 15.09 -6.16
C GLU A 16 7.40 15.69 -5.04
N LEU A 17 7.09 14.94 -3.98
CA LEU A 17 6.41 15.46 -2.78
C LEU A 17 7.20 16.55 -2.07
N HIS A 18 8.52 16.50 -2.18
CA HIS A 18 9.42 17.56 -1.69
C HIS A 18 9.70 18.65 -2.73
N HIS A 19 8.87 18.74 -3.78
CA HIS A 19 9.03 19.68 -4.90
C HIS A 19 10.40 19.60 -5.56
N GLY A 20 11.04 18.43 -5.49
CA GLY A 20 12.32 18.12 -6.09
C GLY A 20 12.20 17.49 -7.48
N ASN A 21 13.35 17.22 -8.09
CA ASN A 21 13.45 16.50 -9.35
C ASN A 21 14.53 15.41 -9.27
N ILE A 22 14.33 14.31 -10.00
CA ILE A 22 15.31 13.23 -10.14
C ILE A 22 15.56 12.97 -11.63
N ASP A 23 16.82 13.01 -12.02
CA ASP A 23 17.30 12.67 -13.37
C ASP A 23 18.20 11.44 -13.33
N VAL A 24 18.15 10.62 -14.36
CA VAL A 24 19.00 9.45 -14.50
C VAL A 24 19.76 9.47 -15.81
N SER A 25 21.04 9.15 -15.74
CA SER A 25 21.91 8.94 -16.89
C SER A 25 22.62 7.59 -16.73
N SER A 26 22.57 6.73 -17.75
CA SER A 26 23.18 5.40 -17.71
C SER A 26 23.88 5.08 -19.03
N GLU A 27 25.12 4.60 -18.93
CA GLU A 27 25.92 4.14 -20.07
C GLU A 27 26.35 2.69 -19.85
N LEU A 28 26.16 1.87 -20.86
CA LEU A 28 26.49 0.44 -20.77
C LEU A 28 27.99 0.24 -20.57
N GLY A 29 28.37 -0.41 -19.45
CA GLY A 29 29.76 -0.64 -19.06
C GLY A 29 30.38 0.47 -18.21
N GLU A 30 29.79 1.65 -18.12
CA GLU A 30 30.26 2.77 -17.30
C GLU A 30 29.47 2.95 -15.99
N GLY A 31 28.18 2.55 -16.01
CA GLY A 31 27.32 2.60 -14.84
C GLY A 31 26.13 3.55 -14.96
N THR A 32 25.48 3.80 -13.80
CA THR A 32 24.27 4.64 -13.74
C THR A 32 24.46 5.76 -12.71
N THR A 33 24.16 6.98 -13.12
CA THR A 33 24.21 8.17 -12.27
C THR A 33 22.80 8.71 -12.05
N PHE A 34 22.39 8.85 -10.80
CA PHE A 34 21.17 9.54 -10.39
C PHE A 34 21.51 10.92 -9.87
N ARG A 35 20.84 11.96 -10.40
CA ARG A 35 20.93 13.33 -9.89
C ARG A 35 19.62 13.70 -9.24
N ILE A 36 19.67 14.09 -7.96
CA ILE A 36 18.51 14.50 -7.18
C ILE A 36 18.69 15.98 -6.85
N HIS A 37 17.67 16.78 -7.18
CA HIS A 37 17.59 18.20 -6.85
C HIS A 37 16.47 18.39 -5.84
N LEU A 38 16.78 18.87 -4.65
CA LEU A 38 15.82 19.23 -3.62
C LEU A 38 15.95 20.72 -3.32
N MET A 39 14.81 21.38 -3.14
CA MET A 39 14.78 22.75 -2.68
C MET A 39 15.15 22.84 -1.20
N THR A 40 15.94 23.86 -0.84
CA THR A 40 16.27 24.11 0.57
C THR A 40 15.30 25.13 1.16
N GLY A 41 15.05 25.03 2.47
CA GLY A 41 14.11 25.91 3.16
C GLY A 41 12.67 25.36 3.14
N LYS A 42 11.73 26.16 3.57
CA LYS A 42 10.31 25.79 3.71
C LYS A 42 9.38 26.63 2.82
N GLU A 43 9.91 27.54 2.04
CA GLU A 43 9.13 28.53 1.27
C GLU A 43 8.35 27.90 0.10
N HIS A 44 8.77 26.72 -0.33
CA HIS A 44 8.14 25.95 -1.39
C HIS A 44 7.03 25.00 -0.90
N PHE A 45 6.84 24.90 0.42
CA PHE A 45 5.74 24.15 1.03
C PHE A 45 4.56 25.07 1.35
N THR A 46 3.34 24.56 1.21
CA THR A 46 2.16 25.25 1.67
C THR A 46 2.04 25.19 3.20
N ASN A 47 1.27 26.10 3.81
CA ASN A 47 1.11 26.13 5.26
C ASN A 47 0.56 24.82 5.84
N ASP A 48 -0.22 24.06 5.07
CA ASP A 48 -0.79 22.78 5.47
C ASP A 48 0.24 21.64 5.46
N GLN A 49 1.35 21.83 4.76
CA GLN A 49 2.49 20.89 4.67
C GLN A 49 3.56 21.15 5.72
N ILE A 50 3.46 22.23 6.48
CA ILE A 50 4.44 22.63 7.49
C ILE A 50 3.87 22.35 8.89
N CYS A 51 4.44 21.36 9.61
CA CYS A 51 4.13 21.16 11.02
C CYS A 51 4.69 22.30 11.86
N THR A 52 3.81 23.15 12.41
CA THR A 52 4.19 24.31 13.27
C THR A 52 4.28 23.96 14.75
N ASN A 53 3.93 22.75 15.17
CA ASN A 53 3.90 22.34 16.57
C ASN A 53 5.15 21.55 16.98
N SER A 54 6.02 22.21 17.74
CA SER A 54 7.25 21.63 18.34
C SER A 54 7.01 20.80 19.61
N ASN A 55 5.77 20.50 19.99
CA ASN A 55 5.42 19.81 21.22
C ASN A 55 4.29 18.79 21.04
N THR A 56 4.42 17.85 20.12
CA THR A 56 3.59 16.65 20.19
C THR A 56 4.42 15.48 19.66
N SER A 57 4.66 14.51 20.54
CA SER A 57 5.21 13.20 20.22
C SER A 57 4.56 12.66 18.93
N CYS A 58 5.38 12.19 18.00
CA CYS A 58 4.95 11.57 16.72
C CYS A 58 4.15 10.29 16.98
N SER A 59 2.93 10.45 17.40
CA SER A 59 1.91 9.41 17.43
C SER A 59 0.67 10.02 16.78
N ASN A 60 0.31 9.51 15.62
CA ASN A 60 -0.88 9.80 14.81
C ASN A 60 -0.76 10.87 13.73
N GLU A 61 -0.03 10.60 12.65
CA GLU A 61 -0.34 11.22 11.35
C GLU A 61 0.16 10.33 10.18
N VAL A 62 -0.45 9.16 10.01
CA VAL A 62 -0.39 8.40 8.74
C VAL A 62 -1.58 8.80 7.84
N THR A 63 -2.17 9.97 8.08
CA THR A 63 -3.39 10.42 7.36
C THR A 63 -3.12 11.05 5.99
N ASN A 64 -1.86 11.26 5.58
CA ASN A 64 -1.55 11.97 4.32
C ASN A 64 -0.98 11.12 3.18
N LEU A 65 -0.97 9.78 3.30
CA LEU A 65 -0.61 8.93 2.15
C LEU A 65 -1.70 8.87 1.06
N ASN A 66 -2.89 9.41 1.33
CA ASN A 66 -3.97 9.47 0.35
C ASN A 66 -3.76 10.51 -0.78
N LEU A 67 -2.73 11.36 -0.68
CA LEU A 67 -2.46 12.40 -1.70
C LEU A 67 -1.56 11.93 -2.85
N VAL A 68 -0.89 10.78 -2.73
CA VAL A 68 0.09 10.32 -3.74
C VAL A 68 -0.57 9.65 -4.94
N TYR A 69 -1.84 9.26 -4.85
CA TYR A 69 -2.55 8.53 -5.91
C TYR A 69 -3.63 9.32 -6.64
N GLN A 70 -3.70 10.63 -6.45
CA GLN A 70 -4.58 11.48 -7.26
C GLN A 70 -3.78 12.13 -8.41
N GLN A 71 -3.43 11.36 -9.43
CA GLN A 71 -3.24 11.95 -10.76
C GLN A 71 -4.61 12.14 -11.38
N PRO A 72 -4.92 13.32 -11.94
CA PRO A 72 -6.16 13.53 -12.65
C PRO A 72 -6.10 12.77 -13.97
N LEU A 73 -6.81 11.66 -14.07
CA LEU A 73 -7.26 11.16 -15.37
C LEU A 73 -8.28 12.17 -15.87
N GLU A 74 -7.98 12.77 -17.01
CA GLU A 74 -8.86 13.72 -17.70
C GLU A 74 -10.26 13.15 -17.85
N GLN A 75 -11.18 13.98 -17.51
CA GLN A 75 -12.62 13.89 -17.42
C GLN A 75 -13.28 13.13 -18.57
N GLU A 76 -13.87 11.98 -18.28
CA GLU A 76 -15.15 11.63 -18.85
C GLU A 76 -16.20 11.79 -17.75
N LYS A 77 -17.03 12.84 -17.92
CA LYS A 77 -18.20 13.08 -17.09
C LYS A 77 -19.28 12.08 -17.49
N GLU A 78 -19.33 10.95 -16.85
CA GLU A 78 -20.56 10.19 -16.74
C GLU A 78 -21.12 10.36 -15.33
N ASN A 79 -22.39 10.74 -15.29
CA ASN A 79 -23.19 10.91 -14.09
C ASN A 79 -23.21 9.61 -13.28
N ILE A 80 -22.35 9.54 -12.26
CA ILE A 80 -22.50 8.53 -11.22
C ILE A 80 -23.33 9.18 -10.13
N ASP A 81 -24.55 8.69 -10.00
CA ASP A 81 -25.45 9.01 -8.90
C ASP A 81 -24.69 8.91 -7.57
N ASN A 82 -24.92 9.91 -6.70
CA ASN A 82 -24.43 9.97 -5.32
C ASN A 82 -24.89 8.75 -4.52
N GLU A 83 -24.29 7.60 -4.76
CA GLU A 83 -24.38 6.49 -3.81
C GLU A 83 -23.44 6.80 -2.65
N SER A 84 -24.07 7.10 -1.55
CA SER A 84 -23.52 7.35 -0.21
C SER A 84 -22.29 6.49 0.09
N ILE A 85 -21.20 7.16 0.52
CA ILE A 85 -20.03 6.54 1.18
C ILE A 85 -20.55 5.45 2.12
N PRO A 86 -20.10 4.17 1.97
CA PRO A 86 -20.58 3.09 2.81
C PRO A 86 -20.31 3.42 4.28
N LYS A 87 -21.34 3.27 5.12
CA LYS A 87 -21.21 3.41 6.56
C LYS A 87 -20.08 2.51 7.07
N GLU A 88 -19.27 3.02 8.01
CA GLU A 88 -18.18 2.30 8.68
C GLU A 88 -18.52 0.82 8.91
N GLY A 89 -17.62 -0.08 8.50
CA GLY A 89 -17.70 -1.51 8.83
C GLY A 89 -18.45 -2.42 7.86
N LYS A 90 -18.93 -1.93 6.70
CA LYS A 90 -19.69 -2.78 5.75
C LYS A 90 -18.82 -3.83 5.03
N TYR A 91 -17.55 -3.57 4.79
CA TYR A 91 -16.65 -4.47 4.06
C TYR A 91 -15.52 -4.97 4.96
N LYS A 92 -15.26 -6.29 4.87
CA LYS A 92 -14.19 -6.97 5.60
C LYS A 92 -12.95 -7.13 4.72
N ILE A 93 -11.78 -6.81 5.23
CA ILE A 93 -10.47 -7.06 4.60
C ILE A 93 -9.70 -8.02 5.48
N LEU A 94 -9.13 -9.07 4.90
CA LEU A 94 -8.16 -9.93 5.57
C LEU A 94 -6.76 -9.54 5.14
N ILE A 95 -5.91 -9.21 6.10
CA ILE A 95 -4.48 -8.92 5.92
C ILE A 95 -3.68 -10.10 6.46
N VAL A 96 -2.85 -10.69 5.60
CA VAL A 96 -1.99 -11.83 5.93
C VAL A 96 -0.53 -11.39 5.76
N GLU A 97 0.16 -11.25 6.88
CA GLU A 97 1.52 -10.69 6.95
C GLU A 97 2.23 -11.24 8.18
N ASP A 98 3.42 -11.81 8.05
CA ASP A 98 4.17 -12.39 9.16
C ASP A 98 4.91 -11.34 10.00
N ASN A 99 5.28 -10.21 9.40
CA ASN A 99 5.92 -9.12 10.10
C ASN A 99 4.91 -8.28 10.89
N ASP A 100 5.01 -8.28 12.22
CA ASP A 100 4.10 -7.58 13.13
C ASP A 100 3.99 -6.08 12.83
N SER A 101 5.13 -5.41 12.59
CA SER A 101 5.17 -3.97 12.35
C SER A 101 4.50 -3.59 11.03
N LEU A 102 4.73 -4.39 9.98
CA LEU A 102 4.10 -4.16 8.68
C LEU A 102 2.61 -4.47 8.72
N ARG A 103 2.23 -5.56 9.41
CA ARG A 103 0.83 -5.92 9.63
C ARG A 103 0.08 -4.82 10.37
N GLU A 104 0.66 -4.27 11.46
CA GLU A 104 0.07 -3.16 12.21
C GLU A 104 -0.06 -1.89 11.37
N MET A 105 0.94 -1.57 10.54
CA MET A 105 0.89 -0.45 9.61
C MET A 105 -0.27 -0.61 8.61
N LEU A 106 -0.43 -1.77 8.00
CA LEU A 106 -1.53 -2.05 7.06
C LEU A 106 -2.89 -1.96 7.76
N VAL A 107 -3.01 -2.50 8.98
CA VAL A 107 -4.24 -2.34 9.79
C VAL A 107 -4.57 -0.87 10.01
N ASN A 108 -3.59 -0.05 10.36
CA ASN A 108 -3.79 1.38 10.59
C ASN A 108 -4.26 2.13 9.34
N ILE A 109 -3.82 1.71 8.15
CA ILE A 109 -4.25 2.30 6.87
C ILE A 109 -5.72 1.98 6.59
N PHE A 110 -6.15 0.75 6.83
CA PHE A 110 -7.47 0.28 6.38
C PHE A 110 -8.58 0.38 7.44
N LYS A 111 -8.25 0.40 8.74
CA LYS A 111 -9.24 0.35 9.86
C LYS A 111 -10.25 1.50 9.89
N SER A 112 -9.93 2.64 9.25
CA SER A 112 -10.84 3.80 9.21
C SER A 112 -12.02 3.59 8.27
N LEU A 113 -11.89 2.72 7.27
CA LEU A 113 -12.89 2.51 6.21
C LEU A 113 -13.44 1.08 6.19
N TYR A 114 -12.71 0.12 6.75
CA TYR A 114 -13.01 -1.31 6.63
C TYR A 114 -12.91 -2.02 7.97
N THR A 115 -13.64 -3.14 8.10
CA THR A 115 -13.39 -4.11 9.17
C THR A 115 -12.16 -4.93 8.80
N VAL A 116 -11.06 -4.77 9.56
CA VAL A 116 -9.80 -5.45 9.26
C VAL A 116 -9.66 -6.70 10.13
N ILE A 117 -9.40 -7.83 9.47
CA ILE A 117 -9.05 -9.12 10.05
C ILE A 117 -7.58 -9.36 9.73
N THR A 118 -6.82 -9.95 10.64
CA THR A 118 -5.38 -10.20 10.43
C THR A 118 -5.04 -11.67 10.60
N ALA A 119 -4.02 -12.13 9.89
CA ALA A 119 -3.41 -13.45 10.06
C ALA A 119 -1.87 -13.30 9.95
N VAL A 120 -1.13 -14.18 10.64
CA VAL A 120 0.34 -14.12 10.71
C VAL A 120 1.05 -15.04 9.71
N ASN A 121 0.32 -15.90 9.02
CA ASN A 121 0.83 -16.78 7.98
C ASN A 121 -0.32 -17.22 7.05
N GLY A 122 0.03 -17.87 5.94
CA GLY A 122 -0.96 -18.31 4.95
C GLY A 122 -1.94 -19.36 5.46
N LYS A 123 -1.53 -20.22 6.41
CA LYS A 123 -2.40 -21.24 6.98
C LYS A 123 -3.53 -20.63 7.81
N GLU A 124 -3.18 -19.73 8.73
CA GLU A 124 -4.17 -18.96 9.49
C GLU A 124 -5.03 -18.09 8.57
N GLY A 125 -4.40 -17.52 7.52
CA GLY A 125 -5.07 -16.77 6.48
C GLY A 125 -6.15 -17.57 5.76
N LEU A 126 -5.88 -18.83 5.42
CA LEU A 126 -6.85 -19.74 4.79
C LEU A 126 -8.01 -20.06 5.74
N GLU A 127 -7.71 -20.39 7.00
CA GLU A 127 -8.73 -20.68 8.01
C GLU A 127 -9.67 -19.48 8.21
N LYS A 128 -9.10 -18.27 8.35
CA LYS A 128 -9.88 -17.03 8.49
C LYS A 128 -10.63 -16.66 7.22
N THR A 129 -10.09 -16.95 6.04
CA THR A 129 -10.83 -16.74 4.78
C THR A 129 -12.10 -17.56 4.74
N CYS A 130 -12.03 -18.84 5.15
CA CYS A 130 -13.19 -19.73 5.16
C CYS A 130 -14.20 -19.37 6.26
N SER A 131 -13.75 -18.95 7.44
CA SER A 131 -14.66 -18.68 8.58
C SER A 131 -15.27 -17.28 8.53
N GLU A 132 -14.52 -16.27 8.09
CA GLU A 132 -14.92 -14.87 8.13
C GLU A 132 -15.47 -14.35 6.81
N MET A 133 -15.22 -15.06 5.71
CA MET A 133 -15.64 -14.70 4.34
C MET A 133 -15.33 -13.21 4.03
N PRO A 134 -14.06 -12.80 4.02
CA PRO A 134 -13.70 -11.40 3.73
C PRO A 134 -14.03 -11.04 2.29
N HIS A 135 -14.23 -9.75 2.02
CA HIS A 135 -14.50 -9.25 0.66
C HIS A 135 -13.22 -9.18 -0.19
N ILE A 136 -12.05 -9.11 0.47
CA ILE A 136 -10.73 -9.10 -0.17
C ILE A 136 -9.69 -9.66 0.80
N VAL A 137 -8.70 -10.37 0.27
CA VAL A 137 -7.51 -10.82 0.99
C VAL A 137 -6.30 -10.07 0.45
N ILE A 138 -5.51 -9.49 1.34
CA ILE A 138 -4.22 -8.86 1.04
C ILE A 138 -3.15 -9.69 1.75
N SER A 139 -2.23 -10.27 1.01
CA SER A 139 -1.24 -11.21 1.55
C SER A 139 0.16 -10.88 1.08
N ASP A 140 1.15 -10.94 1.98
CA ASP A 140 2.54 -11.05 1.54
C ASP A 140 2.77 -12.39 0.82
N ILE A 141 3.76 -12.42 -0.06
CA ILE A 141 4.15 -13.62 -0.80
C ILE A 141 5.02 -14.54 0.05
N ILE A 142 5.96 -13.97 0.80
CA ILE A 142 7.00 -14.75 1.51
C ILE A 142 6.66 -14.82 2.98
N MET A 143 6.00 -15.89 3.37
CA MET A 143 5.61 -16.15 4.75
C MET A 143 5.98 -17.58 5.17
N PRO A 144 6.18 -17.83 6.48
CA PRO A 144 6.38 -19.18 7.00
C PRO A 144 5.12 -20.04 6.88
N GLU A 145 5.27 -21.35 6.96
CA GLU A 145 4.24 -22.40 6.90
C GLU A 145 3.52 -22.49 5.55
N MET A 146 2.93 -21.41 5.08
CA MET A 146 2.22 -21.33 3.79
C MET A 146 2.49 -19.95 3.19
N SER A 147 3.04 -19.92 2.00
CA SER A 147 3.29 -18.69 1.23
C SER A 147 1.99 -18.05 0.74
N GLY A 148 2.03 -16.75 0.42
CA GLY A 148 0.86 -16.06 -0.15
C GLY A 148 0.41 -16.61 -1.49
N THR A 149 1.33 -17.18 -2.28
CA THR A 149 0.99 -17.84 -3.55
C THR A 149 0.24 -19.16 -3.33
N GLU A 150 0.65 -19.96 -2.33
CA GLU A 150 -0.06 -21.17 -1.94
C GLU A 150 -1.42 -20.85 -1.33
N LEU A 151 -1.50 -19.82 -0.48
CA LEU A 151 -2.76 -19.31 0.06
C LEU A 151 -3.71 -18.89 -1.07
N CYS A 152 -3.23 -18.09 -2.02
CA CYS A 152 -4.03 -17.66 -3.18
C CYS A 152 -4.57 -18.87 -3.95
N LEU A 153 -3.72 -19.85 -4.24
CA LEU A 153 -4.11 -21.06 -4.94
C LEU A 153 -5.19 -21.84 -4.16
N ALA A 154 -5.01 -22.02 -2.84
CA ALA A 154 -5.97 -22.71 -1.99
C ALA A 154 -7.34 -22.01 -1.95
N ILE A 155 -7.34 -20.67 -1.83
CA ILE A 155 -8.57 -19.86 -1.89
C ILE A 155 -9.27 -20.03 -3.24
N LYS A 156 -8.53 -20.02 -4.35
CA LYS A 156 -9.08 -20.11 -5.71
C LYS A 156 -9.57 -21.52 -6.08
N GLN A 157 -9.04 -22.56 -5.44
CA GLN A 157 -9.47 -23.94 -5.64
C GLN A 157 -10.69 -24.33 -4.79
N ASN A 158 -11.02 -23.57 -3.76
CA ASN A 158 -12.17 -23.83 -2.91
C ASN A 158 -13.41 -23.14 -3.48
N PHE A 159 -14.49 -23.92 -3.71
CA PHE A 159 -15.73 -23.43 -4.31
C PHE A 159 -16.36 -22.26 -3.56
N ASP A 160 -16.31 -22.27 -2.22
CA ASP A 160 -16.93 -21.23 -1.39
C ASP A 160 -16.14 -19.92 -1.37
N THR A 161 -14.82 -19.96 -1.60
CA THR A 161 -13.94 -18.78 -1.48
C THR A 161 -13.32 -18.33 -2.80
N CYS A 162 -13.48 -19.08 -3.90
CA CYS A 162 -12.83 -18.79 -5.19
C CYS A 162 -13.17 -17.40 -5.77
N HIS A 163 -14.32 -16.84 -5.42
CA HIS A 163 -14.78 -15.54 -5.84
C HIS A 163 -14.05 -14.37 -5.11
N ILE A 164 -13.46 -14.64 -3.92
CA ILE A 164 -12.80 -13.62 -3.11
C ILE A 164 -11.50 -13.15 -3.82
N PRO A 165 -11.35 -11.87 -4.13
CA PRO A 165 -10.11 -11.35 -4.73
C PRO A 165 -8.94 -11.46 -3.74
N VAL A 166 -7.76 -11.83 -4.27
CA VAL A 166 -6.51 -11.91 -3.50
C VAL A 166 -5.49 -10.97 -4.13
N VAL A 167 -4.99 -10.04 -3.34
CA VAL A 167 -3.90 -9.14 -3.69
C VAL A 167 -2.64 -9.66 -3.04
N LEU A 168 -1.61 -9.94 -3.84
CA LEU A 168 -0.31 -10.36 -3.35
C LEU A 168 0.64 -9.15 -3.30
N LEU A 169 1.13 -8.86 -2.10
CA LEU A 169 2.18 -7.87 -1.88
C LEU A 169 3.53 -8.57 -2.11
N THR A 170 4.39 -7.98 -2.91
CA THR A 170 5.74 -8.49 -3.13
C THR A 170 6.75 -7.43 -2.76
N ALA A 171 7.48 -7.64 -1.68
CA ALA A 171 8.75 -6.99 -1.43
C ALA A 171 9.86 -7.94 -1.92
N LYS A 172 10.02 -8.06 -3.24
CA LYS A 172 11.16 -8.79 -3.77
C LYS A 172 12.41 -7.96 -3.57
N THR A 173 13.04 -8.10 -2.41
CA THR A 173 14.43 -7.68 -2.23
C THR A 173 15.28 -8.65 -3.04
N THR A 174 15.80 -8.19 -4.16
CA THR A 174 16.91 -8.83 -4.87
C THR A 174 18.21 -8.57 -4.18
#